data_831be31826510a5d13b387f900a861f0
#
_entry.id   831be31826510a5d13b387f900a861f0
#
_cell.length_a   1.000
_cell.length_b   1.000
_cell.length_c   1.000
_cell.angle_alpha   90.00
_cell.angle_beta   90.00
_cell.angle_gamma   90.00
#
_symmetry.space_group_name_H-M   'P 1'
#
loop_
_entity.id
_entity.type
_entity.pdbx_description
1 polymer ?
#
loop_
_entity_poly.entity_id
_entity_poly.type
_entity_poly.pdbx_seq_one_letter_code
_entity_poly.pdbx_strand_id
1 'polypeptide(L)'
;MSTTAGVDRATLAGRDYIETLDWTVDEIDETLAVAGELKAARKAGKPHRLLPDKTIYLLFLDKSTRTRNAFETGMTQLGGHAIFLDSDKTQVSHGESPKDTALTLSRFGEGIAIRHDLAPYEGNVWMREIAKWADIPLINMQCDVDHPTQTLADLMTLREHRGENLRGLKVAMTWAYAPSYARPLSVPQGVATLFPRFGMDVVLAHPPGFELMPEVMVKAEQAAKAAGSTITYADSMEEAFADADVVYPKSWGRLDAFTDQSKALAESGAFADWICDEDKIALAKPDVLYMHCLPADRGREVTDAVMDGPHSVVWDEAENRMHTAKALMALTMGGYAR
;
A
#
# COMPACT_ATOMS: atom_id res chain seq x y z
N MET A 1 3.31 -9.73 -31.00
CA MET A 1 3.05 -8.44 -30.38
C MET A 1 1.54 -8.30 -30.33
N SER A 2 0.93 -8.67 -29.20
CA SER A 2 -0.50 -8.44 -28.97
C SER A 2 -0.62 -6.98 -28.48
N THR A 3 -1.17 -6.10 -29.29
CA THR A 3 -1.63 -4.80 -28.82
C THR A 3 -2.88 -5.06 -27.98
N THR A 4 -2.71 -5.24 -26.68
CA THR A 4 -3.83 -5.11 -25.74
C THR A 4 -4.36 -3.70 -25.92
N ALA A 5 -5.62 -3.56 -26.34
CA ALA A 5 -6.30 -2.28 -26.29
C ALA A 5 -6.27 -1.83 -24.82
N GLY A 6 -5.61 -0.70 -24.54
CA GLY A 6 -5.49 -0.17 -23.17
C GLY A 6 -6.88 0.02 -22.55
N VAL A 7 -6.94 -0.03 -21.23
CA VAL A 7 -8.18 0.23 -20.48
C VAL A 7 -8.64 1.66 -20.79
N ASP A 8 -9.92 1.84 -21.12
CA ASP A 8 -10.49 3.17 -21.26
C ASP A 8 -10.58 3.81 -19.87
N ARG A 9 -9.80 4.85 -19.65
CA ARG A 9 -9.72 5.59 -18.37
C ARG A 9 -11.07 6.08 -17.88
N ALA A 10 -11.99 6.39 -18.78
CA ALA A 10 -13.32 6.85 -18.44
C ALA A 10 -14.16 5.78 -17.75
N THR A 11 -13.88 4.50 -18.00
CA THR A 11 -14.62 3.37 -17.37
C THR A 11 -14.28 3.18 -15.89
N LEU A 12 -13.19 3.80 -15.40
CA LEU A 12 -12.79 3.74 -14.00
C LEU A 12 -13.48 4.82 -13.15
N ALA A 13 -14.18 5.77 -13.77
CA ALA A 13 -14.92 6.79 -13.06
C ALA A 13 -16.06 6.17 -12.22
N GLY A 14 -16.14 6.60 -10.96
CA GLY A 14 -17.13 6.11 -9.98
C GLY A 14 -16.77 4.74 -9.36
N ARG A 15 -15.67 4.11 -9.75
CA ARG A 15 -15.27 2.82 -9.20
C ARG A 15 -14.51 2.97 -7.88
N ASP A 16 -14.81 2.08 -6.95
CA ASP A 16 -14.06 1.96 -5.70
C ASP A 16 -12.71 1.27 -5.92
N TYR A 17 -11.74 1.62 -5.06
CA TYR A 17 -10.46 0.94 -4.96
C TYR A 17 -10.18 0.57 -3.50
N ILE A 18 -10.64 -0.61 -3.07
CA ILE A 18 -10.58 -1.05 -1.68
C ILE A 18 -9.47 -2.08 -1.46
N GLU A 19 -9.38 -3.08 -2.32
CA GLU A 19 -8.27 -4.05 -2.34
C GLU A 19 -7.58 -4.01 -3.72
N THR A 20 -6.29 -4.31 -3.76
CA THR A 20 -5.58 -4.46 -5.04
C THR A 20 -6.17 -5.55 -5.92
N LEU A 21 -6.83 -6.53 -5.32
CA LEU A 21 -7.54 -7.61 -6.02
C LEU A 21 -8.87 -7.19 -6.66
N ASP A 22 -9.44 -6.02 -6.30
CA ASP A 22 -10.69 -5.53 -6.88
C ASP A 22 -10.52 -5.05 -8.33
N TRP A 23 -9.28 -4.76 -8.73
CA TRP A 23 -8.94 -4.29 -10.07
C TRP A 23 -8.10 -5.34 -10.82
N THR A 24 -8.28 -5.40 -12.13
CA THR A 24 -7.49 -6.26 -13.02
C THR A 24 -6.04 -5.78 -13.13
N VAL A 25 -5.14 -6.63 -13.64
CA VAL A 25 -3.75 -6.24 -13.93
C VAL A 25 -3.71 -5.09 -14.92
N ASP A 26 -4.53 -5.13 -15.99
CA ASP A 26 -4.58 -4.06 -16.99
C ASP A 26 -5.04 -2.72 -16.41
N GLU A 27 -6.01 -2.72 -15.47
CA GLU A 27 -6.47 -1.51 -14.79
C GLU A 27 -5.40 -0.94 -13.84
N ILE A 28 -4.62 -1.81 -13.20
CA ILE A 28 -3.47 -1.40 -12.38
C ILE A 28 -2.37 -0.85 -13.28
N ASP A 29 -2.07 -1.49 -14.41
CA ASP A 29 -1.10 -0.99 -15.39
C ASP A 29 -1.47 0.39 -15.91
N GLU A 30 -2.75 0.60 -16.24
CA GLU A 30 -3.23 1.92 -16.66
C GLU A 30 -3.10 2.96 -15.54
N THR A 31 -3.37 2.56 -14.29
CA THR A 31 -3.19 3.45 -13.13
C THR A 31 -1.73 3.87 -12.98
N LEU A 32 -0.78 2.95 -13.14
CA LEU A 32 0.64 3.24 -13.09
C LEU A 32 1.10 4.10 -14.27
N ALA A 33 0.56 3.89 -15.47
CA ALA A 33 0.82 4.75 -16.62
C ALA A 33 0.38 6.19 -16.37
N VAL A 34 -0.83 6.38 -15.83
CA VAL A 34 -1.33 7.72 -15.41
C VAL A 34 -0.45 8.32 -14.31
N ALA A 35 -0.01 7.52 -13.31
CA ALA A 35 0.88 8.00 -12.26
C ALA A 35 2.21 8.50 -12.84
N GLY A 36 2.78 7.78 -13.80
CA GLY A 36 4.00 8.16 -14.54
C GLY A 36 3.83 9.45 -15.33
N GLU A 37 2.71 9.61 -16.05
CA GLU A 37 2.37 10.84 -16.77
C GLU A 37 2.28 12.05 -15.83
N LEU A 38 1.61 11.88 -14.67
CA LEU A 38 1.46 12.93 -13.66
C LEU A 38 2.78 13.26 -12.95
N LYS A 39 3.65 12.26 -12.73
CA LYS A 39 5.01 12.46 -12.22
C LYS A 39 5.85 13.27 -13.21
N ALA A 40 5.82 12.89 -14.47
CA ALA A 40 6.53 13.60 -15.54
C ALA A 40 6.03 15.04 -15.72
N ALA A 41 4.72 15.26 -15.70
CA ALA A 41 4.13 16.60 -15.79
C ALA A 41 4.58 17.49 -14.63
N ARG A 42 4.58 16.97 -13.37
CA ARG A 42 5.09 17.69 -12.20
C ARG A 42 6.57 18.05 -12.37
N LYS A 43 7.41 17.09 -12.76
CA LYS A 43 8.85 17.31 -12.97
C LYS A 43 9.12 18.37 -14.04
N ALA A 44 8.27 18.43 -15.07
CA ALA A 44 8.35 19.44 -16.14
C ALA A 44 7.69 20.79 -15.78
N GLY A 45 7.16 20.96 -14.56
CA GLY A 45 6.44 22.17 -14.16
C GLY A 45 5.12 22.40 -14.91
N LYS A 46 4.57 21.38 -15.58
CA LYS A 46 3.32 21.48 -16.35
C LYS A 46 2.11 21.31 -15.44
N PRO A 47 1.13 22.25 -15.48
CA PRO A 47 -0.14 22.08 -14.78
C PRO A 47 -0.89 20.84 -15.28
N HIS A 48 -1.50 20.11 -14.33
CA HIS A 48 -2.29 18.90 -14.63
C HIS A 48 -3.58 18.87 -13.80
N ARG A 49 -4.41 19.90 -13.95
CA ARG A 49 -5.64 20.15 -13.20
C ARG A 49 -6.79 19.28 -13.76
N LEU A 50 -6.79 17.98 -13.43
CA LEU A 50 -7.78 17.02 -13.92
C LEU A 50 -9.09 17.02 -13.10
N LEU A 51 -9.05 17.55 -11.87
CA LEU A 51 -10.17 17.56 -10.93
C LEU A 51 -10.49 18.98 -10.43
N PRO A 52 -10.63 19.99 -11.33
CA PRO A 52 -10.97 21.34 -10.89
C PRO A 52 -12.32 21.33 -10.19
N ASP A 53 -12.41 22.08 -9.08
CA ASP A 53 -13.62 22.28 -8.28
C ASP A 53 -14.21 21.03 -7.62
N LYS A 54 -13.48 19.88 -7.64
CA LYS A 54 -13.88 18.64 -6.96
C LYS A 54 -13.31 18.57 -5.56
N THR A 55 -14.05 17.95 -4.66
CA THR A 55 -13.68 17.74 -3.25
C THR A 55 -13.59 16.24 -2.93
N ILE A 56 -12.48 15.84 -2.27
CA ILE A 56 -12.33 14.52 -1.68
C ILE A 56 -12.27 14.62 -0.15
N TYR A 57 -12.94 13.71 0.54
CA TYR A 57 -12.85 13.56 1.99
C TYR A 57 -11.77 12.55 2.34
N LEU A 58 -10.87 12.93 3.25
CA LEU A 58 -9.81 12.07 3.77
C LEU A 58 -10.13 11.69 5.20
N LEU A 59 -10.86 10.58 5.38
CA LEU A 59 -11.27 10.12 6.70
C LEU A 59 -10.21 9.20 7.31
N PHE A 60 -9.67 9.61 8.44
CA PHE A 60 -8.63 8.90 9.16
C PHE A 60 -9.14 8.45 10.53
N LEU A 61 -9.07 7.13 10.77
CA LEU A 61 -9.30 6.54 12.08
C LEU A 61 -7.99 6.27 12.83
N ASP A 62 -6.85 6.33 12.13
CA ASP A 62 -5.51 6.28 12.72
C ASP A 62 -4.58 7.37 12.14
N LYS A 63 -3.46 7.59 12.82
CA LYS A 63 -2.50 8.67 12.49
C LYS A 63 -1.73 8.35 11.20
N SER A 64 -1.50 9.37 10.39
CA SER A 64 -0.66 9.25 9.19
C SER A 64 -0.06 10.57 8.77
N THR A 65 1.26 10.59 8.58
CA THR A 65 1.97 11.73 8.00
C THR A 65 2.02 11.62 6.48
N ARG A 66 2.52 10.51 5.95
CA ARG A 66 2.80 10.33 4.51
C ARG A 66 1.54 10.22 3.67
N THR A 67 0.61 9.37 4.05
CA THR A 67 -0.63 9.15 3.28
C THR A 67 -1.45 10.43 3.21
N ARG A 68 -1.63 11.11 4.35
CA ARG A 68 -2.35 12.38 4.40
C ARG A 68 -1.73 13.39 3.44
N ASN A 69 -0.44 13.67 3.58
CA ASN A 69 0.25 14.66 2.74
C ASN A 69 0.27 14.27 1.26
N ALA A 70 0.37 12.97 0.93
CA ALA A 70 0.31 12.50 -0.45
C ALA A 70 -1.05 12.81 -1.10
N PHE A 71 -2.16 12.54 -0.41
CA PHE A 71 -3.50 12.83 -0.92
C PHE A 71 -3.81 14.33 -0.95
N GLU A 72 -3.53 15.08 0.13
CA GLU A 72 -3.77 16.53 0.17
C GLU A 72 -2.98 17.26 -0.92
N THR A 73 -1.66 17.00 -1.00
CA THR A 73 -0.80 17.59 -2.04
C THR A 73 -1.22 17.13 -3.43
N GLY A 74 -1.52 15.84 -3.58
CA GLY A 74 -1.98 15.26 -4.85
C GLY A 74 -3.26 15.93 -5.35
N MET A 75 -4.27 16.08 -4.49
CA MET A 75 -5.54 16.72 -4.85
C MET A 75 -5.36 18.20 -5.20
N THR A 76 -4.51 18.93 -4.47
CA THR A 76 -4.15 20.31 -4.80
C THR A 76 -3.52 20.42 -6.20
N GLN A 77 -2.60 19.51 -6.56
CA GLN A 77 -1.99 19.49 -7.88
C GLN A 77 -2.99 19.15 -9.00
N LEU A 78 -3.99 18.31 -8.70
CA LEU A 78 -5.09 18.00 -9.62
C LEU A 78 -6.12 19.14 -9.75
N GLY A 79 -5.98 20.21 -8.96
CA GLY A 79 -6.83 21.40 -9.03
C GLY A 79 -8.09 21.34 -8.17
N GLY A 80 -8.24 20.31 -7.35
CA GLY A 80 -9.35 20.13 -6.43
C GLY A 80 -8.99 20.49 -4.98
N HIS A 81 -9.83 20.07 -4.06
CA HIS A 81 -9.71 20.31 -2.63
C HIS A 81 -9.81 19.00 -1.84
N ALA A 82 -8.97 18.84 -0.83
CA ALA A 82 -9.03 17.72 0.10
C ALA A 82 -9.43 18.20 1.48
N ILE A 83 -10.46 17.58 2.07
CA ILE A 83 -10.91 17.86 3.43
C ILE A 83 -10.44 16.72 4.34
N PHE A 84 -9.55 17.04 5.27
CA PHE A 84 -9.12 16.09 6.30
C PHE A 84 -10.19 15.95 7.38
N LEU A 85 -10.60 14.71 7.61
CA LEU A 85 -11.54 14.31 8.65
C LEU A 85 -10.82 13.39 9.66
N ASP A 86 -10.58 13.89 10.84
CA ASP A 86 -10.13 13.11 11.99
C ASP A 86 -11.37 12.45 12.62
N SER A 87 -11.40 11.13 12.69
CA SER A 87 -12.57 10.41 13.20
C SER A 87 -12.97 10.87 14.60
N ASP A 88 -12.00 11.18 15.45
CA ASP A 88 -12.25 11.68 16.83
C ASP A 88 -12.98 13.02 16.86
N LYS A 89 -13.01 13.74 15.74
CA LYS A 89 -13.69 15.05 15.58
C LYS A 89 -14.91 14.97 14.67
N THR A 90 -15.33 13.77 14.31
CA THR A 90 -16.54 13.50 13.52
C THR A 90 -17.56 12.69 14.32
N GLN A 91 -18.78 12.57 13.83
CA GLN A 91 -19.81 11.77 14.49
C GLN A 91 -19.51 10.26 14.46
N VAL A 92 -18.55 9.82 13.66
CA VAL A 92 -18.08 8.41 13.62
C VAL A 92 -17.64 7.95 15.01
N SER A 93 -16.91 8.79 15.76
CA SER A 93 -16.51 8.48 17.15
C SER A 93 -17.68 8.41 18.14
N HIS A 94 -18.83 8.96 17.79
CA HIS A 94 -20.07 8.89 18.57
C HIS A 94 -21.02 7.79 18.08
N GLY A 95 -20.56 6.91 17.17
CA GLY A 95 -21.33 5.76 16.68
C GLY A 95 -22.23 6.06 15.48
N GLU A 96 -21.95 7.14 14.71
CA GLU A 96 -22.63 7.35 13.43
C GLU A 96 -22.42 6.14 12.52
N SER A 97 -23.49 5.67 11.90
CA SER A 97 -23.42 4.49 11.06
C SER A 97 -22.59 4.73 9.78
N PRO A 98 -21.90 3.69 9.24
CA PRO A 98 -21.25 3.79 7.94
C PRO A 98 -22.18 4.30 6.84
N LYS A 99 -23.45 3.90 6.88
CA LYS A 99 -24.50 4.33 5.94
C LYS A 99 -24.73 5.84 6.00
N ASP A 100 -24.94 6.39 7.20
CA ASP A 100 -25.28 7.81 7.35
C ASP A 100 -24.07 8.69 6.98
N THR A 101 -22.87 8.28 7.34
CA THR A 101 -21.63 8.92 6.91
C THR A 101 -21.50 8.90 5.37
N ALA A 102 -21.70 7.74 4.73
CA ALA A 102 -21.61 7.59 3.28
C ALA A 102 -22.61 8.48 2.54
N LEU A 103 -23.88 8.41 2.91
CA LEU A 103 -24.97 9.19 2.29
C LEU A 103 -24.76 10.69 2.47
N THR A 104 -24.28 11.12 3.63
CA THR A 104 -24.00 12.53 3.92
C THR A 104 -22.84 13.05 3.05
N LEU A 105 -21.70 12.37 3.06
CA LEU A 105 -20.51 12.81 2.31
C LEU A 105 -20.75 12.77 0.81
N SER A 106 -21.54 11.82 0.30
CA SER A 106 -21.92 11.74 -1.10
C SER A 106 -22.76 12.93 -1.61
N ARG A 107 -23.35 13.71 -0.70
CA ARG A 107 -24.12 14.92 -1.07
C ARG A 107 -23.27 16.18 -1.17
N PHE A 108 -22.02 16.14 -0.68
CA PHE A 108 -21.19 17.33 -0.56
C PHE A 108 -19.92 17.27 -1.40
N GLY A 109 -19.43 16.08 -1.77
CA GLY A 109 -18.18 15.93 -2.49
C GLY A 109 -18.20 14.80 -3.53
N GLU A 110 -17.07 14.54 -4.14
CA GLU A 110 -16.94 13.66 -5.31
C GLU A 110 -16.03 12.44 -5.05
N GLY A 111 -15.53 12.26 -3.82
CA GLY A 111 -14.74 11.08 -3.45
C GLY A 111 -14.50 10.98 -1.95
N ILE A 112 -14.31 9.76 -1.48
CA ILE A 112 -13.96 9.45 -0.10
C ILE A 112 -12.70 8.60 -0.11
N ALA A 113 -11.68 8.98 0.66
CA ALA A 113 -10.53 8.13 0.93
C ALA A 113 -10.48 7.82 2.43
N ILE A 114 -10.29 6.56 2.79
CA ILE A 114 -10.42 6.10 4.18
C ILE A 114 -9.16 5.37 4.61
N ARG A 115 -8.70 5.66 5.85
CA ARG A 115 -7.73 4.86 6.57
C ARG A 115 -8.36 4.32 7.85
N HIS A 116 -8.46 2.99 7.94
CA HIS A 116 -9.00 2.26 9.09
C HIS A 116 -8.22 0.96 9.31
N ASP A 117 -7.13 1.05 10.06
CA ASP A 117 -6.19 -0.05 10.31
C ASP A 117 -5.96 -0.28 11.82
N LEU A 118 -6.97 0.00 12.64
CA LEU A 118 -6.89 -0.07 14.11
C LEU A 118 -6.86 -1.50 14.63
N ALA A 119 -7.59 -2.42 14.02
CA ALA A 119 -7.65 -3.82 14.41
C ALA A 119 -7.89 -4.74 13.21
N PRO A 120 -7.41 -6.00 13.25
CA PRO A 120 -7.74 -7.00 12.26
C PRO A 120 -9.25 -7.24 12.17
N TYR A 121 -9.73 -7.56 10.97
CA TYR A 121 -11.13 -7.91 10.66
C TYR A 121 -12.16 -6.77 10.78
N GLU A 122 -11.71 -5.51 10.93
CA GLU A 122 -12.63 -4.38 11.10
C GLU A 122 -12.61 -3.41 9.91
N GLY A 123 -11.45 -2.92 9.53
CA GLY A 123 -11.32 -1.80 8.60
C GLY A 123 -11.84 -2.09 7.20
N ASN A 124 -11.49 -3.25 6.62
CA ASN A 124 -11.96 -3.64 5.30
C ASN A 124 -13.49 -3.80 5.29
N VAL A 125 -14.05 -4.46 6.30
CA VAL A 125 -15.50 -4.67 6.43
C VAL A 125 -16.22 -3.33 6.53
N TRP A 126 -15.69 -2.40 7.33
CA TRP A 126 -16.27 -1.07 7.51
C TRP A 126 -16.22 -0.24 6.22
N MET A 127 -15.10 -0.28 5.48
CA MET A 127 -14.98 0.39 4.19
C MET A 127 -15.94 -0.18 3.14
N ARG A 128 -16.08 -1.52 3.10
CA ARG A 128 -17.03 -2.19 2.20
C ARG A 128 -18.48 -1.82 2.54
N GLU A 129 -18.78 -1.57 3.82
CA GLU A 129 -20.11 -1.10 4.22
C GLU A 129 -20.35 0.36 3.77
N ILE A 130 -19.38 1.26 3.91
CA ILE A 130 -19.46 2.63 3.35
C ILE A 130 -19.70 2.59 1.85
N ALA A 131 -18.92 1.79 1.12
CA ALA A 131 -18.99 1.67 -0.34
C ALA A 131 -20.37 1.23 -0.87
N LYS A 132 -21.12 0.44 -0.09
CA LYS A 132 -22.50 0.06 -0.48
C LYS A 132 -23.50 1.23 -0.55
N TRP A 133 -23.22 2.29 0.21
CA TRP A 133 -24.14 3.41 0.37
C TRP A 133 -23.63 4.71 -0.25
N ALA A 134 -22.34 4.79 -0.55
CA ALA A 134 -21.76 5.95 -1.20
C ALA A 134 -22.13 5.99 -2.69
N ASP A 135 -22.56 7.16 -3.17
CA ASP A 135 -22.78 7.45 -4.60
C ASP A 135 -21.50 8.01 -5.26
N ILE A 136 -20.40 8.09 -4.50
CA ILE A 136 -19.10 8.60 -4.92
C ILE A 136 -18.01 7.55 -4.63
N PRO A 137 -16.91 7.50 -5.42
CA PRO A 137 -15.89 6.47 -5.28
C PRO A 137 -15.19 6.50 -3.91
N LEU A 138 -14.90 5.30 -3.40
CA LEU A 138 -14.11 5.09 -2.20
C LEU A 138 -12.70 4.59 -2.54
N ILE A 139 -11.69 5.22 -1.97
CA ILE A 139 -10.28 4.81 -2.07
C ILE A 139 -9.78 4.38 -0.69
N ASN A 140 -9.33 3.13 -0.59
CA ASN A 140 -8.67 2.63 0.62
C ASN A 140 -7.27 3.20 0.73
N MET A 141 -7.03 4.05 1.72
CA MET A 141 -5.69 4.56 2.03
C MET A 141 -4.84 3.59 2.85
N GLN A 142 -5.49 2.76 3.67
CA GLN A 142 -4.96 1.60 4.38
C GLN A 142 -6.08 0.99 5.24
N CYS A 143 -6.23 -0.33 5.22
CA CYS A 143 -7.04 -1.08 6.18
C CYS A 143 -6.24 -2.25 6.77
N ASP A 144 -6.90 -3.12 7.51
CA ASP A 144 -6.32 -4.33 8.09
C ASP A 144 -5.90 -5.37 7.02
N VAL A 145 -6.63 -5.43 5.90
CA VAL A 145 -6.40 -6.40 4.82
C VAL A 145 -5.33 -5.92 3.82
N ASP A 146 -5.41 -4.68 3.37
CA ASP A 146 -4.58 -4.16 2.28
C ASP A 146 -4.17 -2.69 2.51
N HIS A 147 -3.00 -2.34 1.99
CA HIS A 147 -2.57 -0.94 1.82
C HIS A 147 -2.37 -0.65 0.33
N PRO A 148 -3.47 -0.62 -0.47
CA PRO A 148 -3.38 -0.68 -1.92
C PRO A 148 -2.66 0.53 -2.53
N THR A 149 -2.73 1.70 -1.89
CA THR A 149 -2.00 2.90 -2.35
C THR A 149 -0.48 2.81 -2.09
N GLN A 150 -0.06 2.02 -1.09
CA GLN A 150 1.37 1.76 -0.86
C GLN A 150 1.89 0.78 -1.90
N THR A 151 1.23 -0.36 -2.05
CA THR A 151 1.71 -1.41 -2.96
C THR A 151 1.70 -0.99 -4.44
N LEU A 152 0.82 -0.05 -4.83
CA LEU A 152 0.93 0.61 -6.14
C LEU A 152 2.20 1.47 -6.25
N ALA A 153 2.55 2.21 -5.19
CA ALA A 153 3.77 3.02 -5.19
C ALA A 153 5.03 2.14 -5.21
N ASP A 154 4.98 1.01 -4.50
CA ASP A 154 6.05 0.02 -4.49
C ASP A 154 6.25 -0.56 -5.90
N LEU A 155 5.16 -0.96 -6.56
CA LEU A 155 5.19 -1.49 -7.92
C LEU A 155 5.70 -0.45 -8.93
N MET A 156 5.28 0.82 -8.80
CA MET A 156 5.79 1.92 -9.61
C MET A 156 7.30 2.10 -9.42
N THR A 157 7.77 2.05 -8.18
CA THR A 157 9.20 2.19 -7.83
C THR A 157 10.03 1.04 -8.41
N LEU A 158 9.52 -0.19 -8.31
CA LEU A 158 10.18 -1.35 -8.92
C LEU A 158 10.31 -1.18 -10.44
N ARG A 159 9.28 -0.70 -11.12
CA ARG A 159 9.35 -0.41 -12.56
C ARG A 159 10.36 0.68 -12.91
N GLU A 160 10.46 1.71 -12.12
CA GLU A 160 11.44 2.78 -12.34
C GLU A 160 12.89 2.29 -12.22
N HIS A 161 13.16 1.31 -11.35
CA HIS A 161 14.50 0.79 -11.09
C HIS A 161 14.84 -0.50 -11.85
N ARG A 162 13.85 -1.30 -12.25
CA ARG A 162 14.02 -2.62 -12.91
C ARG A 162 13.43 -2.69 -14.31
N GLY A 163 12.70 -1.67 -14.75
CA GLY A 163 11.97 -1.66 -16.03
C GLY A 163 10.58 -2.29 -15.89
N GLU A 164 9.82 -2.25 -17.00
CA GLU A 164 8.41 -2.65 -17.02
C GLU A 164 8.18 -4.16 -16.77
N ASN A 165 9.13 -5.00 -17.13
CA ASN A 165 9.02 -6.45 -16.94
C ASN A 165 9.64 -6.88 -15.61
N LEU A 166 8.78 -7.13 -14.62
CA LEU A 166 9.18 -7.55 -13.28
C LEU A 166 9.13 -9.08 -13.09
N ARG A 167 8.79 -9.83 -14.14
CA ARG A 167 8.64 -11.29 -14.08
C ARG A 167 9.95 -11.98 -13.67
N GLY A 168 9.82 -12.87 -12.68
CA GLY A 168 10.95 -13.68 -12.17
C GLY A 168 11.85 -12.94 -11.17
N LEU A 169 11.52 -11.69 -10.80
CA LEU A 169 12.19 -11.06 -9.67
C LEU A 169 11.81 -11.78 -8.36
N LYS A 170 12.79 -12.08 -7.54
CA LYS A 170 12.62 -12.61 -6.18
C LYS A 170 12.48 -11.46 -5.20
N VAL A 171 11.32 -11.39 -4.54
CA VAL A 171 11.01 -10.39 -3.50
C VAL A 171 10.99 -11.05 -2.13
N ALA A 172 11.89 -10.68 -1.24
CA ALA A 172 11.89 -11.13 0.15
C ALA A 172 11.12 -10.12 1.01
N MET A 173 9.87 -10.45 1.33
CA MET A 173 9.05 -9.71 2.29
C MET A 173 9.20 -10.35 3.66
N THR A 174 9.91 -9.70 4.59
CA THR A 174 10.21 -10.29 5.88
C THR A 174 9.67 -9.47 7.04
N TRP A 175 9.29 -10.15 8.10
CA TRP A 175 9.12 -9.49 9.38
C TRP A 175 10.43 -8.83 9.82
N ALA A 176 10.35 -7.74 10.57
CA ALA A 176 11.47 -7.09 11.22
C ALA A 176 11.06 -6.61 12.60
N TYR A 177 11.99 -6.58 13.53
CA TYR A 177 11.74 -6.23 14.92
C TYR A 177 11.44 -4.74 15.10
N ALA A 178 10.32 -4.42 15.77
CA ALA A 178 10.02 -3.07 16.24
C ALA A 178 9.42 -3.08 17.64
N PRO A 179 10.02 -2.38 18.61
CA PRO A 179 9.53 -2.31 19.98
C PRO A 179 8.49 -1.21 20.20
N SER A 180 8.12 -0.45 19.16
CA SER A 180 7.35 0.78 19.34
C SER A 180 5.84 0.54 19.47
N TYR A 181 5.26 -0.34 18.65
CA TYR A 181 3.85 -0.71 18.67
C TYR A 181 3.59 -1.86 17.69
N ALA A 182 2.43 -2.54 17.84
CA ALA A 182 1.98 -3.52 16.86
C ALA A 182 1.54 -2.80 15.57
N ARG A 183 2.28 -3.04 14.48
CA ARG A 183 2.02 -2.38 13.19
C ARG A 183 1.07 -3.18 12.32
N PRO A 184 0.34 -2.53 11.39
CA PRO A 184 -0.61 -3.21 10.51
C PRO A 184 0.03 -4.30 9.63
N LEU A 185 -0.74 -5.37 9.38
CA LEU A 185 -0.38 -6.48 8.49
C LEU A 185 -0.56 -6.13 6.99
N SER A 186 -1.24 -5.04 6.70
CA SER A 186 -1.72 -4.69 5.36
C SER A 186 -0.62 -4.53 4.29
N VAL A 187 0.61 -4.13 4.66
CA VAL A 187 1.70 -4.00 3.68
C VAL A 187 2.23 -5.36 3.25
N PRO A 188 2.63 -6.29 4.14
CA PRO A 188 3.05 -7.61 3.71
C PRO A 188 1.94 -8.37 2.99
N GLN A 189 0.68 -8.21 3.42
CA GLN A 189 -0.47 -8.79 2.72
C GLN A 189 -0.66 -8.20 1.31
N GLY A 190 -0.55 -6.88 1.17
CA GLY A 190 -0.62 -6.20 -0.13
C GLY A 190 0.52 -6.61 -1.07
N VAL A 191 1.76 -6.76 -0.58
CA VAL A 191 2.88 -7.29 -1.35
C VAL A 191 2.59 -8.72 -1.82
N ALA A 192 2.13 -9.58 -0.92
CA ALA A 192 1.79 -10.98 -1.25
C ALA A 192 0.63 -11.09 -2.26
N THR A 193 -0.33 -10.16 -2.26
CA THR A 193 -1.48 -10.19 -3.17
C THR A 193 -1.19 -9.54 -4.52
N LEU A 194 -0.39 -8.45 -4.55
CA LEU A 194 -0.17 -7.68 -5.78
C LEU A 194 1.03 -8.17 -6.59
N PHE A 195 2.19 -8.35 -5.97
CA PHE A 195 3.44 -8.57 -6.71
C PHE A 195 3.44 -9.85 -7.55
N PRO A 196 2.92 -10.98 -7.04
CA PRO A 196 2.84 -12.20 -7.85
C PRO A 196 1.99 -12.05 -9.12
N ARG A 197 0.99 -11.17 -9.13
CA ARG A 197 0.16 -10.88 -10.31
C ARG A 197 0.97 -10.26 -11.46
N PHE A 198 2.11 -9.65 -11.14
CA PHE A 198 3.08 -9.11 -12.09
C PHE A 198 4.25 -10.07 -12.36
N GLY A 199 4.10 -11.34 -11.94
CA GLY A 199 5.05 -12.43 -12.23
C GLY A 199 6.26 -12.46 -11.30
N MET A 200 6.27 -11.71 -10.21
CA MET A 200 7.33 -11.77 -9.19
C MET A 200 7.12 -12.97 -8.26
N ASP A 201 8.20 -13.58 -7.81
CA ASP A 201 8.20 -14.63 -6.79
C ASP A 201 8.40 -14.00 -5.42
N VAL A 202 7.46 -14.22 -4.51
CA VAL A 202 7.51 -13.65 -3.16
C VAL A 202 7.95 -14.72 -2.16
N VAL A 203 8.95 -14.38 -1.35
CA VAL A 203 9.38 -15.18 -0.20
C VAL A 203 8.95 -14.43 1.06
N LEU A 204 8.07 -15.04 1.85
CA LEU A 204 7.64 -14.53 3.14
C LEU A 204 8.49 -15.16 4.24
N ALA A 205 8.98 -14.34 5.18
CA ALA A 205 9.66 -14.85 6.36
C ALA A 205 9.22 -14.07 7.60
N HIS A 206 8.85 -14.79 8.64
CA HIS A 206 8.45 -14.22 9.92
C HIS A 206 8.64 -15.21 11.06
N PRO A 207 8.83 -14.75 12.30
CA PRO A 207 8.84 -15.65 13.46
C PRO A 207 7.48 -16.33 13.65
N PRO A 208 7.45 -17.49 14.35
CA PRO A 208 6.20 -18.15 14.72
C PRO A 208 5.27 -17.20 15.49
N GLY A 209 3.98 -17.21 15.14
CA GLY A 209 2.95 -16.36 15.74
C GLY A 209 2.75 -15.04 15.01
N PHE A 210 3.59 -14.70 14.03
CA PHE A 210 3.45 -13.49 13.20
C PHE A 210 2.90 -13.80 11.79
N GLU A 211 2.12 -14.86 11.66
CA GLU A 211 1.45 -15.24 10.44
C GLU A 211 0.51 -14.12 9.96
N LEU A 212 0.39 -13.97 8.65
CA LEU A 212 -0.57 -13.06 8.00
C LEU A 212 -1.98 -13.66 8.04
N MET A 213 -3.00 -12.85 7.72
CA MET A 213 -4.40 -13.30 7.74
C MET A 213 -4.61 -14.46 6.77
N PRO A 214 -5.05 -15.64 7.25
CA PRO A 214 -5.13 -16.86 6.42
C PRO A 214 -6.00 -16.69 5.17
N GLU A 215 -7.13 -15.98 5.29
CA GLU A 215 -8.05 -15.73 4.18
C GLU A 215 -7.44 -14.80 3.11
N VAL A 216 -6.55 -13.90 3.50
CA VAL A 216 -5.81 -13.04 2.55
C VAL A 216 -4.75 -13.89 1.83
N MET A 217 -4.04 -14.73 2.56
CA MET A 217 -3.01 -15.59 1.99
C MET A 217 -3.58 -16.61 1.01
N VAL A 218 -4.75 -17.17 1.27
CA VAL A 218 -5.45 -18.05 0.31
C VAL A 218 -5.71 -17.31 -1.01
N LYS A 219 -6.17 -16.07 -0.98
CA LYS A 219 -6.38 -15.25 -2.19
C LYS A 219 -5.06 -14.93 -2.90
N ALA A 220 -4.02 -14.61 -2.14
CA ALA A 220 -2.68 -14.29 -2.66
C ALA A 220 -2.07 -15.50 -3.41
N GLU A 221 -2.11 -16.69 -2.81
CA GLU A 221 -1.62 -17.93 -3.42
C GLU A 221 -2.40 -18.31 -4.69
N GLN A 222 -3.72 -18.10 -4.69
CA GLN A 222 -4.54 -18.30 -5.90
C GLN A 222 -4.14 -17.32 -7.00
N ALA A 223 -3.92 -16.05 -6.68
CA ALA A 223 -3.50 -15.03 -7.62
C ALA A 223 -2.09 -15.32 -8.19
N ALA A 224 -1.15 -15.72 -7.33
CA ALA A 224 0.19 -16.13 -7.72
C ALA A 224 0.14 -17.31 -8.71
N LYS A 225 -0.60 -18.35 -8.38
CA LYS A 225 -0.77 -19.52 -9.24
C LYS A 225 -1.38 -19.15 -10.61
N ALA A 226 -2.36 -18.27 -10.63
CA ALA A 226 -2.99 -17.80 -11.87
C ALA A 226 -2.02 -17.02 -12.77
N ALA A 227 -1.07 -16.28 -12.18
CA ALA A 227 -0.05 -15.52 -12.88
C ALA A 227 1.20 -16.34 -13.25
N GLY A 228 1.31 -17.59 -12.77
CA GLY A 228 2.48 -18.46 -12.96
C GLY A 228 3.70 -18.02 -12.15
N SER A 229 3.48 -17.42 -10.99
CA SER A 229 4.46 -17.02 -9.99
C SER A 229 4.26 -17.80 -8.68
N THR A 230 5.13 -17.62 -7.71
CA THR A 230 5.11 -18.36 -6.45
C THR A 230 5.08 -17.48 -5.22
N ILE A 231 4.47 -18.00 -4.15
CA ILE A 231 4.66 -17.52 -2.78
C ILE A 231 5.26 -18.69 -2.00
N THR A 232 6.40 -18.45 -1.38
CA THR A 232 7.10 -19.43 -0.56
C THR A 232 7.39 -18.84 0.82
N TYR A 233 7.74 -19.70 1.78
CA TYR A 233 8.02 -19.31 3.15
C TYR A 233 9.45 -19.69 3.50
N ALA A 234 10.11 -18.83 4.28
CA ALA A 234 11.45 -19.06 4.82
C ALA A 234 11.43 -18.93 6.35
N ASP A 235 12.32 -19.66 6.99
CA ASP A 235 12.39 -19.69 8.46
C ASP A 235 13.21 -18.55 9.06
N SER A 236 13.94 -17.81 8.22
CA SER A 236 14.77 -16.67 8.64
C SER A 236 14.84 -15.57 7.60
N MET A 237 15.29 -14.39 8.02
CA MET A 237 15.55 -13.26 7.12
C MET A 237 16.70 -13.59 6.16
N GLU A 238 17.72 -14.29 6.63
CA GLU A 238 18.90 -14.71 5.85
C GLU A 238 18.50 -15.64 4.70
N GLU A 239 17.65 -16.63 4.98
CA GLU A 239 17.14 -17.56 3.96
C GLU A 239 16.29 -16.81 2.91
N ALA A 240 15.43 -15.90 3.36
CA ALA A 240 14.61 -15.12 2.45
C ALA A 240 15.47 -14.20 1.55
N PHE A 241 16.50 -13.58 2.13
CA PHE A 241 17.36 -12.62 1.43
C PHE A 241 18.32 -13.27 0.43
N ALA A 242 18.67 -14.56 0.61
CA ALA A 242 19.59 -15.24 -0.30
C ALA A 242 19.13 -15.07 -1.77
N ASP A 243 20.03 -14.49 -2.59
CA ASP A 243 19.78 -14.20 -4.02
C ASP A 243 18.50 -13.39 -4.33
N ALA A 244 17.99 -12.58 -3.38
CA ALA A 244 16.84 -11.72 -3.61
C ALA A 244 17.20 -10.51 -4.52
N ASP A 245 16.25 -10.14 -5.41
CA ASP A 245 16.31 -8.90 -6.20
C ASP A 245 15.79 -7.70 -5.42
N VAL A 246 14.88 -7.95 -4.50
CA VAL A 246 14.25 -6.95 -3.64
C VAL A 246 14.14 -7.49 -2.23
N VAL A 247 14.50 -6.69 -1.24
CA VAL A 247 14.28 -6.96 0.18
C VAL A 247 13.37 -5.89 0.79
N TYR A 248 12.36 -6.35 1.51
CA TYR A 248 11.35 -5.49 2.11
C TYR A 248 11.09 -5.92 3.57
N PRO A 249 12.05 -5.66 4.48
CA PRO A 249 11.86 -5.95 5.89
C PRO A 249 10.91 -4.92 6.51
N LYS A 250 9.91 -5.39 7.27
CA LYS A 250 8.94 -4.53 7.94
C LYS A 250 8.35 -5.21 9.17
N SER A 251 8.18 -4.46 10.25
CA SER A 251 7.45 -4.96 11.41
C SER A 251 5.95 -5.04 11.15
N TRP A 252 5.31 -6.10 11.68
CA TRP A 252 3.85 -6.19 11.82
C TRP A 252 3.48 -6.93 13.10
N GLY A 253 2.24 -6.72 13.56
CA GLY A 253 1.72 -7.29 14.79
C GLY A 253 1.23 -8.73 14.62
N ARG A 254 1.01 -9.41 15.75
CA ARG A 254 0.37 -10.71 15.82
C ARG A 254 -1.15 -10.56 15.78
N LEU A 255 -1.83 -11.46 15.11
CA LEU A 255 -3.30 -11.46 15.05
C LEU A 255 -3.95 -11.67 16.43
N ASP A 256 -3.37 -12.55 17.26
CA ASP A 256 -3.90 -12.90 18.58
C ASP A 256 -3.57 -11.90 19.70
N ALA A 257 -2.69 -10.93 19.43
CA ALA A 257 -2.24 -9.93 20.39
C ALA A 257 -2.30 -8.50 19.85
N PHE A 258 -2.94 -8.27 18.71
CA PHE A 258 -2.91 -6.98 18.01
C PHE A 258 -3.48 -5.83 18.86
N THR A 259 -4.53 -6.08 19.62
CA THR A 259 -5.16 -5.11 20.52
C THR A 259 -4.52 -5.03 21.90
N ASP A 260 -3.64 -5.98 22.24
CA ASP A 260 -2.86 -5.99 23.49
C ASP A 260 -1.40 -5.60 23.22
N GLN A 261 -1.14 -4.29 23.25
CA GLN A 261 0.18 -3.72 22.96
C GLN A 261 1.27 -4.26 23.90
N SER A 262 0.96 -4.49 25.17
CA SER A 262 1.94 -4.98 26.16
C SER A 262 2.36 -6.40 25.84
N LYS A 263 1.41 -7.27 25.52
CA LYS A 263 1.66 -8.64 25.10
C LYS A 263 2.41 -8.68 23.79
N ALA A 264 1.94 -7.92 22.78
CA ALA A 264 2.56 -7.87 21.46
C ALA A 264 4.05 -7.48 21.53
N LEU A 265 4.38 -6.44 22.33
CA LEU A 265 5.76 -5.98 22.49
C LEU A 265 6.63 -6.97 23.26
N ALA A 266 6.09 -7.62 24.29
CA ALA A 266 6.83 -8.63 25.07
C ALA A 266 7.19 -9.84 24.19
N GLU A 267 6.25 -10.31 23.38
CA GLU A 267 6.46 -11.44 22.48
C GLU A 267 7.40 -11.12 21.31
N SER A 268 7.31 -9.93 20.74
CA SER A 268 8.23 -9.48 19.67
C SER A 268 9.67 -9.33 20.16
N GLY A 269 9.89 -9.04 21.44
CA GLY A 269 11.22 -8.90 22.04
C GLY A 269 12.09 -10.15 21.98
N ALA A 270 11.50 -11.34 21.86
CA ALA A 270 12.21 -12.60 21.69
C ALA A 270 12.91 -12.72 20.32
N PHE A 271 12.57 -11.86 19.36
CA PHE A 271 13.06 -11.86 17.97
C PHE A 271 13.78 -10.55 17.62
N ALA A 272 14.48 -9.95 18.60
CA ALA A 272 15.18 -8.66 18.41
C ALA A 272 16.35 -8.72 17.42
N ASP A 273 16.79 -9.92 17.03
CA ASP A 273 17.80 -10.20 16.00
C ASP A 273 17.26 -10.12 14.55
N TRP A 274 15.92 -10.02 14.39
CA TRP A 274 15.29 -9.77 13.09
C TRP A 274 15.45 -8.30 12.69
N ILE A 275 16.68 -7.87 12.50
CA ILE A 275 17.06 -6.56 11.98
C ILE A 275 17.71 -6.72 10.61
N CYS A 276 17.35 -5.87 9.67
CA CYS A 276 18.00 -5.78 8.38
C CYS A 276 19.28 -4.95 8.53
N ASP A 277 20.43 -5.62 8.49
CA ASP A 277 21.75 -5.05 8.58
C ASP A 277 22.57 -5.29 7.29
N GLU A 278 23.79 -4.79 7.26
CA GLU A 278 24.70 -4.88 6.12
C GLU A 278 25.09 -6.32 5.80
N ASP A 279 25.22 -7.18 6.81
CA ASP A 279 25.58 -8.59 6.62
C ASP A 279 24.44 -9.35 5.94
N LYS A 280 23.19 -9.07 6.33
CA LYS A 280 22.02 -9.68 5.70
C LYS A 280 21.76 -9.17 4.29
N ILE A 281 21.92 -7.87 4.04
CA ILE A 281 21.82 -7.30 2.69
C ILE A 281 22.86 -7.93 1.75
N ALA A 282 24.05 -8.24 2.24
CA ALA A 282 25.11 -8.86 1.43
C ALA A 282 24.78 -10.29 0.96
N LEU A 283 23.74 -10.94 1.51
CA LEU A 283 23.24 -12.25 1.05
C LEU A 283 22.39 -12.14 -0.22
N ALA A 284 21.84 -10.98 -0.48
CA ALA A 284 21.04 -10.72 -1.66
C ALA A 284 21.93 -10.45 -2.90
N LYS A 285 21.30 -10.24 -4.05
CA LYS A 285 22.05 -9.90 -5.27
C LYS A 285 22.82 -8.57 -5.11
N PRO A 286 23.95 -8.40 -5.82
CA PRO A 286 24.76 -7.18 -5.69
C PRO A 286 24.05 -5.88 -6.04
N ASP A 287 22.98 -5.96 -6.83
CA ASP A 287 22.13 -4.84 -7.24
C ASP A 287 20.75 -4.85 -6.56
N VAL A 288 20.63 -5.52 -5.42
CA VAL A 288 19.37 -5.61 -4.64
C VAL A 288 18.78 -4.22 -4.36
N LEU A 289 17.45 -4.14 -4.39
CA LEU A 289 16.72 -2.95 -3.93
C LEU A 289 16.21 -3.17 -2.51
N TYR A 290 16.53 -2.22 -1.63
CA TYR A 290 15.95 -2.16 -0.28
C TYR A 290 14.74 -1.23 -0.30
N MET A 291 13.59 -1.74 0.11
CA MET A 291 12.31 -1.03 0.19
C MET A 291 11.78 -0.98 1.62
N HIS A 292 11.04 0.06 1.95
CA HIS A 292 10.34 0.20 3.23
C HIS A 292 9.25 1.27 3.15
N CYS A 293 8.01 0.93 3.49
CA CYS A 293 6.85 1.84 3.44
C CYS A 293 6.90 3.03 4.42
N LEU A 294 7.85 3.02 5.35
CA LEU A 294 7.98 3.98 6.45
C LEU A 294 6.73 4.07 7.38
N PRO A 295 6.91 4.43 8.67
CA PRO A 295 8.17 4.72 9.33
C PRO A 295 8.95 3.45 9.60
N ALA A 296 10.28 3.52 9.54
CA ALA A 296 11.18 2.46 9.98
C ALA A 296 11.73 2.78 11.37
N ASP A 297 11.80 1.78 12.25
CA ASP A 297 12.49 1.89 13.53
C ASP A 297 13.99 1.66 13.32
N ARG A 298 14.73 2.75 13.04
CA ARG A 298 16.16 2.73 12.80
C ARG A 298 16.94 2.14 13.99
N GLY A 299 17.88 1.23 13.72
CA GLY A 299 18.58 0.46 14.73
C GLY A 299 17.75 -0.66 15.36
N ARG A 300 16.55 -0.96 14.80
CA ARG A 300 15.67 -2.05 15.20
C ARG A 300 15.16 -2.86 14.00
N GLU A 301 14.34 -2.27 13.13
CA GLU A 301 13.94 -2.90 11.87
C GLU A 301 15.10 -2.96 10.86
N VAL A 302 15.91 -1.91 10.85
CA VAL A 302 16.98 -1.70 9.87
C VAL A 302 18.09 -0.83 10.44
N THR A 303 19.33 -1.05 10.03
CA THR A 303 20.45 -0.15 10.35
C THR A 303 20.40 1.14 9.52
N ASP A 304 21.02 2.21 10.03
CA ASP A 304 21.14 3.46 9.26
C ASP A 304 21.95 3.26 7.98
N ALA A 305 22.96 2.40 8.00
CA ALA A 305 23.80 2.11 6.85
C ALA A 305 23.02 1.46 5.69
N VAL A 306 22.06 0.58 5.99
CA VAL A 306 21.16 0.00 4.98
C VAL A 306 20.11 1.03 4.54
N MET A 307 19.47 1.69 5.49
CA MET A 307 18.39 2.65 5.22
C MET A 307 18.82 3.82 4.34
N ASP A 308 20.02 4.33 4.55
CA ASP A 308 20.60 5.46 3.83
C ASP A 308 21.67 5.00 2.80
N GLY A 309 21.81 3.69 2.62
CA GLY A 309 22.80 3.07 1.76
C GLY A 309 22.42 3.08 0.27
N PRO A 310 23.33 2.60 -0.60
CA PRO A 310 23.17 2.69 -2.06
C PRO A 310 22.06 1.79 -2.63
N HIS A 311 21.59 0.82 -1.88
CA HIS A 311 20.51 -0.09 -2.27
C HIS A 311 19.12 0.46 -1.95
N SER A 312 19.03 1.51 -1.13
CA SER A 312 17.77 2.06 -0.64
C SER A 312 17.06 2.88 -1.71
N VAL A 313 15.81 2.50 -2.02
CA VAL A 313 14.90 3.24 -2.91
C VAL A 313 13.71 3.83 -2.15
N VAL A 314 13.80 3.89 -0.84
CA VAL A 314 12.72 4.28 0.09
C VAL A 314 12.18 5.69 -0.19
N TRP A 315 13.03 6.62 -0.63
CA TRP A 315 12.60 7.99 -0.91
C TRP A 315 11.87 8.11 -2.24
N ASP A 316 12.23 7.30 -3.25
CA ASP A 316 11.49 7.17 -4.51
C ASP A 316 10.13 6.53 -4.27
N GLU A 317 10.09 5.47 -3.45
CA GLU A 317 8.87 4.81 -2.98
C GLU A 317 7.95 5.80 -2.27
N ALA A 318 8.48 6.61 -1.34
CA ALA A 318 7.71 7.63 -0.63
C ALA A 318 7.16 8.72 -1.57
N GLU A 319 7.93 9.16 -2.58
CA GLU A 319 7.47 10.11 -3.60
C GLU A 319 6.35 9.50 -4.44
N ASN A 320 6.51 8.26 -4.89
CA ASN A 320 5.56 7.57 -5.76
C ASN A 320 4.17 7.42 -5.14
N ARG A 321 4.06 7.39 -3.80
CA ARG A 321 2.76 7.40 -3.11
C ARG A 321 1.87 8.58 -3.50
N MET A 322 2.45 9.76 -3.69
CA MET A 322 1.68 10.92 -4.14
C MET A 322 1.24 10.76 -5.60
N HIS A 323 2.09 10.19 -6.45
CA HIS A 323 1.77 10.04 -7.87
C HIS A 323 0.71 8.96 -8.11
N THR A 324 0.78 7.83 -7.41
CA THR A 324 -0.25 6.79 -7.47
C THR A 324 -1.58 7.25 -6.85
N ALA A 325 -1.54 8.00 -5.74
CA ALA A 325 -2.75 8.63 -5.17
C ALA A 325 -3.40 9.61 -6.15
N LYS A 326 -2.61 10.44 -6.86
CA LYS A 326 -3.14 11.31 -7.91
C LYS A 326 -3.80 10.53 -9.03
N ALA A 327 -3.17 9.45 -9.48
CA ALA A 327 -3.73 8.60 -10.54
C ALA A 327 -5.07 8.00 -10.13
N LEU A 328 -5.16 7.41 -8.93
CA LEU A 328 -6.41 6.88 -8.39
C LEU A 328 -7.49 7.95 -8.31
N MET A 329 -7.21 9.11 -7.70
CA MET A 329 -8.17 10.21 -7.62
C MET A 329 -8.62 10.69 -9.02
N ALA A 330 -7.68 10.87 -9.96
CA ALA A 330 -8.00 11.32 -11.30
C ALA A 330 -8.88 10.31 -12.07
N LEU A 331 -8.60 9.02 -11.94
CA LEU A 331 -9.35 7.96 -12.60
C LEU A 331 -10.74 7.79 -11.97
N THR A 332 -10.80 7.58 -10.67
CA THR A 332 -12.06 7.25 -9.97
C THR A 332 -13.01 8.44 -9.84
N MET A 333 -12.49 9.65 -9.66
CA MET A 333 -13.30 10.87 -9.55
C MET A 333 -13.65 11.49 -10.90
N GLY A 334 -13.41 10.79 -12.03
CA GLY A 334 -13.83 11.20 -13.36
C GLY A 334 -13.01 12.33 -13.99
N GLY A 335 -11.72 12.45 -13.67
CA GLY A 335 -10.81 13.39 -14.31
C GLY A 335 -10.57 13.11 -15.82
N TYR A 336 -10.87 11.90 -16.26
CA TYR A 336 -10.81 11.44 -17.65
C TYR A 336 -12.20 11.15 -18.24
N ALA A 337 -13.28 11.26 -17.48
CA ALA A 337 -14.65 11.21 -17.99
C ALA A 337 -14.94 12.54 -18.75
N ARG A 338 -15.34 12.42 -19.99
CA ARG A 338 -15.71 13.56 -20.86
C ARG A 338 -17.20 13.54 -21.17
#